data_7c87643acb92b0bfefc85017c301a929
#
_entry.id   7c87643acb92b0bfefc85017c301a929
#
_cell.length_a   1.000
_cell.length_b   1.000
_cell.length_c   1.000
_cell.angle_alpha   90.00
_cell.angle_beta   90.00
_cell.angle_gamma   90.00
#
_symmetry.space_group_name_H-M   'P 1'
#
loop_
_entity.id
_entity.type
_entity.pdbx_description
1 polymer ?
#
loop_
_entity_poly.entity_id
_entity_poly.type
_entity_poly.pdbx_seq_one_letter_code
_entity_poly.pdbx_strand_id
1 'polypeptide(L)'
;MTKVLLMILDGWGIGGAADPADAISAAHPAFIESLAARYPHAELRTYGENVGLPEGQMGNSEVGHLNIGAGRVVYQDLVRINRACAQDKLLEQPECRAMFEYLKASGKALHLMGLFSDGGVHASFDHLLAFIDLARREGIEHVYVHAFMDGRDTDPKSGLGFVEALERKLSEPGERAQLVSLIGRYYAMDRDKHWERIEEAWQQLVNGKGTHSRDLAKSVRASYAAGVTDEFIKPVVKTDEADRPVGTLQADDAVLFINFRNDRARELTSVLTQAPQGSMHPLPLWFATMTPYDAAFKGLHVLFAKENVVNPIGEYVSSLGLKQLRIAETEKYAHVTFFLNGGREDPFANEDRILVPSPKVATYDLQPEMSAPEVAQKLSAALLSGQYDFICLNFANGDMVGHTGVWSAIEKAVRTVDDCVKQVIEAAQASGTDVVIIADHGNADHARNADGSPNTAHSLNPVPIIVVSPRAKAVHNGVLADVAPTVLTLMGVPVPPEMTGKPLVELKA
;
A
#
# COMPACT_ATOMS: atom_id res chain seq x y z
N MET A 1 -20.81 -29.19 5.95
CA MET A 1 -20.17 -27.95 5.53
C MET A 1 -21.23 -27.02 4.95
N THR A 2 -21.22 -25.73 5.27
CA THR A 2 -22.22 -24.78 4.80
C THR A 2 -21.66 -23.98 3.63
N LYS A 3 -22.47 -23.71 2.63
CA LYS A 3 -22.12 -22.83 1.51
C LYS A 3 -22.16 -21.38 1.96
N VAL A 4 -21.22 -20.57 1.52
CA VAL A 4 -21.11 -19.15 1.91
C VAL A 4 -20.90 -18.26 0.68
N LEU A 5 -21.69 -17.19 0.59
CA LEU A 5 -21.51 -16.07 -0.32
C LEU A 5 -20.90 -14.91 0.45
N LEU A 6 -19.73 -14.44 0.03
CA LEU A 6 -19.17 -13.14 0.39
C LEU A 6 -19.62 -12.12 -0.66
N MET A 7 -20.41 -11.13 -0.24
CA MET A 7 -20.93 -10.05 -1.08
C MET A 7 -20.29 -8.75 -0.69
N ILE A 8 -19.53 -8.13 -1.59
CA ILE A 8 -18.83 -6.87 -1.40
C ILE A 8 -19.60 -5.76 -2.12
N LEU A 9 -20.08 -4.78 -1.37
CA LEU A 9 -20.74 -3.58 -1.86
C LEU A 9 -19.65 -2.48 -1.95
N ASP A 10 -18.99 -2.38 -3.10
CA ASP A 10 -17.81 -1.51 -3.26
C ASP A 10 -18.17 -0.03 -3.02
N GLY A 11 -17.37 0.66 -2.19
CA GLY A 11 -17.61 2.05 -1.86
C GLY A 11 -18.79 2.33 -0.93
N TRP A 12 -19.32 1.31 -0.22
CA TRP A 12 -20.48 1.43 0.66
C TRP A 12 -20.08 1.65 2.12
N GLY A 13 -19.76 2.90 2.47
CA GLY A 13 -19.44 3.29 3.85
C GLY A 13 -20.69 3.50 4.72
N ILE A 14 -20.45 3.66 6.01
CA ILE A 14 -21.46 4.07 6.99
C ILE A 14 -21.25 5.53 7.32
N GLY A 15 -22.03 6.41 6.67
CA GLY A 15 -22.14 7.81 7.03
C GLY A 15 -23.07 8.00 8.23
N GLY A 16 -23.42 9.22 8.52
CA GLY A 16 -24.41 9.53 9.56
C GLY A 16 -25.78 9.77 8.95
N ALA A 17 -26.83 9.18 9.49
CA ALA A 17 -28.21 9.39 8.99
C ALA A 17 -28.65 10.87 8.93
N ALA A 18 -27.97 11.77 9.64
CA ALA A 18 -28.14 13.22 9.62
C ALA A 18 -27.05 13.94 8.79
N ASP A 19 -26.10 13.20 8.17
CA ASP A 19 -25.05 13.79 7.36
C ASP A 19 -25.56 14.13 5.95
N PRO A 20 -25.60 15.43 5.57
CA PRO A 20 -26.05 15.84 4.24
C PRO A 20 -25.09 15.38 3.12
N ALA A 21 -23.92 14.84 3.45
CA ALA A 21 -22.97 14.28 2.52
C ALA A 21 -23.20 12.79 2.22
N ASP A 22 -24.05 12.09 2.99
CA ASP A 22 -24.31 10.66 2.85
C ASP A 22 -25.42 10.38 1.82
N ALA A 23 -25.00 10.04 0.60
CA ALA A 23 -25.92 9.70 -0.47
C ALA A 23 -26.54 8.29 -0.30
N ILE A 24 -25.92 7.39 0.48
CA ILE A 24 -26.46 6.08 0.80
C ILE A 24 -27.69 6.25 1.68
N SER A 25 -27.57 6.96 2.79
CA SER A 25 -28.71 7.25 3.68
C SER A 25 -29.81 8.04 2.97
N ALA A 26 -29.45 9.00 2.10
CA ALA A 26 -30.41 9.78 1.30
C ALA A 26 -31.18 8.90 0.29
N ALA A 27 -30.57 7.86 -0.23
CA ALA A 27 -31.22 6.93 -1.17
C ALA A 27 -32.21 5.97 -0.50
N HIS A 28 -32.16 5.80 0.82
CA HIS A 28 -33.01 4.88 1.60
C HIS A 28 -33.00 3.42 1.06
N PRO A 29 -31.85 2.68 1.16
CA PRO A 29 -31.74 1.30 0.70
C PRO A 29 -32.54 0.36 1.65
N ALA A 30 -33.85 0.37 1.51
CA ALA A 30 -34.77 -0.20 2.50
C ALA A 30 -34.58 -1.72 2.72
N PHE A 31 -34.13 -2.46 1.70
CA PHE A 31 -33.91 -3.89 1.85
C PHE A 31 -32.67 -4.17 2.68
N ILE A 32 -31.53 -3.51 2.38
CA ILE A 32 -30.27 -3.66 3.14
C ILE A 32 -30.46 -3.19 4.57
N GLU A 33 -31.14 -2.06 4.81
CA GLU A 33 -31.53 -1.60 6.15
C GLU A 33 -32.36 -2.66 6.89
N SER A 34 -33.28 -3.31 6.21
CA SER A 34 -34.08 -4.39 6.80
C SER A 34 -33.25 -5.63 7.16
N LEU A 35 -32.18 -5.90 6.44
CA LEU A 35 -31.27 -6.99 6.78
C LEU A 35 -30.47 -6.66 8.06
N ALA A 36 -29.95 -5.46 8.19
CA ALA A 36 -29.27 -5.01 9.41
C ALA A 36 -30.23 -5.04 10.62
N ALA A 37 -31.50 -4.71 10.45
CA ALA A 37 -32.50 -4.81 11.53
C ALA A 37 -32.83 -6.26 11.95
N ARG A 38 -32.67 -7.24 11.07
CA ARG A 38 -33.06 -8.65 11.30
C ARG A 38 -31.92 -9.59 11.63
N TYR A 39 -30.72 -9.29 11.17
CA TYR A 39 -29.56 -10.16 11.28
C TYR A 39 -28.44 -9.51 12.08
N PRO A 40 -27.54 -10.29 12.71
CA PRO A 40 -26.36 -9.76 13.36
C PRO A 40 -25.51 -8.93 12.40
N HIS A 41 -25.14 -7.74 12.84
CA HIS A 41 -24.33 -6.81 12.07
C HIS A 41 -23.37 -6.04 12.97
N ALA A 42 -22.33 -5.47 12.38
CA ALA A 42 -21.28 -4.69 13.03
C ALA A 42 -20.57 -3.80 11.99
N GLU A 43 -19.45 -3.22 12.37
CA GLU A 43 -18.66 -2.30 11.55
C GLU A 43 -17.24 -2.82 11.32
N LEU A 44 -16.70 -2.57 10.13
CA LEU A 44 -15.30 -2.82 9.78
C LEU A 44 -14.57 -1.51 9.53
N ARG A 45 -13.37 -1.39 10.06
CA ARG A 45 -12.44 -0.30 9.74
C ARG A 45 -11.62 -0.66 8.50
N THR A 46 -11.58 0.26 7.51
CA THR A 46 -11.04 0.01 6.17
C THR A 46 -9.99 1.02 5.74
N TYR A 47 -9.37 1.74 6.67
CA TYR A 47 -8.41 2.81 6.42
C TYR A 47 -7.18 2.70 7.33
N GLY A 48 -6.13 3.43 6.99
CA GLY A 48 -4.90 3.51 7.76
C GLY A 48 -4.28 2.14 8.03
N GLU A 49 -3.63 1.98 9.17
CA GLU A 49 -2.95 0.73 9.53
C GLU A 49 -3.88 -0.49 9.65
N ASN A 50 -5.21 -0.27 9.77
CA ASN A 50 -6.18 -1.37 9.78
C ASN A 50 -6.19 -2.18 8.47
N VAL A 51 -5.71 -1.59 7.39
CA VAL A 51 -5.57 -2.23 6.07
C VAL A 51 -4.14 -2.17 5.53
N GLY A 52 -3.17 -1.84 6.38
CA GLY A 52 -1.75 -1.79 6.03
C GLY A 52 -1.30 -0.53 5.29
N LEU A 53 -2.10 0.53 5.34
CA LEU A 53 -1.79 1.87 4.82
C LEU A 53 -1.27 2.78 5.94
N PRO A 54 -0.60 3.90 5.62
CA PRO A 54 -0.29 4.93 6.60
C PRO A 54 -1.52 5.43 7.36
N GLU A 55 -1.33 5.84 8.62
CA GLU A 55 -2.41 6.39 9.43
C GLU A 55 -3.07 7.59 8.74
N GLY A 56 -4.41 7.66 8.81
CA GLY A 56 -5.20 8.70 8.14
C GLY A 56 -5.36 8.55 6.63
N GLN A 57 -4.75 7.56 6.00
CA GLN A 57 -4.94 7.29 4.57
C GLN A 57 -6.22 6.45 4.35
N MET A 58 -7.07 6.92 3.44
CA MET A 58 -8.29 6.22 3.02
C MET A 58 -7.96 4.87 2.39
N GLY A 59 -8.81 3.86 2.65
CA GLY A 59 -8.75 2.58 1.96
C GLY A 59 -9.04 2.70 0.46
N ASN A 60 -8.76 1.62 -0.26
CA ASN A 60 -9.08 1.49 -1.67
C ASN A 60 -9.37 0.01 -2.00
N SER A 61 -9.97 -0.23 -3.17
CA SER A 61 -10.42 -1.57 -3.53
C SER A 61 -9.28 -2.58 -3.66
N GLU A 62 -8.10 -2.18 -4.14
CA GLU A 62 -6.93 -3.08 -4.29
C GLU A 62 -6.47 -3.60 -2.92
N VAL A 63 -6.19 -2.66 -2.01
CA VAL A 63 -5.77 -2.98 -0.64
C VAL A 63 -6.88 -3.70 0.13
N GLY A 64 -8.13 -3.27 -0.02
CA GLY A 64 -9.28 -3.87 0.64
C GLY A 64 -9.45 -5.34 0.28
N HIS A 65 -9.52 -5.66 -1.02
CA HIS A 65 -9.68 -7.04 -1.48
C HIS A 65 -8.47 -7.91 -1.16
N LEU A 66 -7.25 -7.34 -1.19
CA LEU A 66 -6.04 -8.05 -0.79
C LEU A 66 -6.10 -8.48 0.69
N ASN A 67 -6.50 -7.59 1.59
CA ASN A 67 -6.65 -7.90 3.02
C ASN A 67 -7.77 -8.91 3.28
N ILE A 68 -8.92 -8.76 2.61
CA ILE A 68 -10.05 -9.70 2.66
C ILE A 68 -9.57 -11.09 2.28
N GLY A 69 -8.90 -11.23 1.12
CA GLY A 69 -8.44 -12.51 0.61
C GLY A 69 -7.34 -13.15 1.45
N ALA A 70 -6.41 -12.33 1.94
CA ALA A 70 -5.28 -12.78 2.77
C ALA A 70 -5.68 -13.23 4.18
N GLY A 71 -6.83 -12.79 4.70
CA GLY A 71 -7.23 -13.05 6.08
C GLY A 71 -6.25 -12.49 7.12
N ARG A 72 -5.47 -11.50 6.73
CA ARG A 72 -4.51 -10.76 7.56
C ARG A 72 -4.27 -9.37 7.02
N VAL A 73 -3.77 -8.47 7.86
CA VAL A 73 -3.36 -7.14 7.39
C VAL A 73 -2.08 -7.28 6.56
N VAL A 74 -2.15 -6.88 5.29
CA VAL A 74 -1.01 -6.86 4.36
C VAL A 74 -0.47 -5.42 4.33
N TYR A 75 0.61 -5.20 5.06
CA TYR A 75 1.19 -3.87 5.18
C TYR A 75 1.92 -3.45 3.90
N GLN A 76 1.69 -2.22 3.43
CA GLN A 76 2.51 -1.61 2.39
C GLN A 76 3.94 -1.34 2.89
N ASP A 77 4.89 -1.23 1.96
CA ASP A 77 6.32 -1.13 2.29
C ASP A 77 6.61 0.01 3.27
N LEU A 78 6.04 1.20 3.08
CA LEU A 78 6.21 2.31 4.01
C LEU A 78 5.81 1.93 5.45
N VAL A 79 4.65 1.31 5.61
CA VAL A 79 4.14 0.93 6.95
C VAL A 79 4.93 -0.23 7.55
N ARG A 80 5.33 -1.21 6.73
CA ARG A 80 6.22 -2.31 7.17
C ARG A 80 7.52 -1.78 7.75
N ILE A 81 8.15 -0.85 7.03
CA ILE A 81 9.41 -0.25 7.44
C ILE A 81 9.21 0.64 8.68
N ASN A 82 8.17 1.49 8.69
CA ASN A 82 7.82 2.30 9.86
C ASN A 82 7.68 1.45 11.12
N ARG A 83 6.96 0.32 11.02
CA ARG A 83 6.77 -0.61 12.15
C ARG A 83 8.07 -1.28 12.58
N ALA A 84 8.91 -1.69 11.62
CA ALA A 84 10.22 -2.27 11.94
C ALA A 84 11.12 -1.26 12.65
N CYS A 85 11.12 0.00 12.23
CA CYS A 85 11.84 1.08 12.90
C CYS A 85 11.30 1.35 14.32
N ALA A 86 9.97 1.54 14.45
CA ALA A 86 9.34 1.89 15.73
C ALA A 86 9.41 0.78 16.78
N GLN A 87 9.42 -0.48 16.34
CA GLN A 87 9.49 -1.67 17.22
C GLN A 87 10.93 -2.18 17.44
N ASP A 88 11.93 -1.46 16.95
CA ASP A 88 13.36 -1.86 17.01
C ASP A 88 13.64 -3.24 16.39
N LYS A 89 12.98 -3.53 15.25
CA LYS A 89 13.02 -4.83 14.56
C LYS A 89 13.81 -4.82 13.25
N LEU A 90 14.61 -3.79 12.99
CA LEU A 90 15.41 -3.73 11.76
C LEU A 90 16.39 -4.90 11.66
N LEU A 91 17.02 -5.31 12.77
CA LEU A 91 17.92 -6.47 12.80
C LEU A 91 17.20 -7.84 12.74
N GLU A 92 15.87 -7.88 12.82
CA GLU A 92 15.12 -9.10 12.52
C GLU A 92 15.11 -9.37 11.01
N GLN A 93 15.34 -8.35 10.17
CA GLN A 93 15.49 -8.51 8.72
C GLN A 93 16.85 -9.17 8.42
N PRO A 94 16.89 -10.35 7.77
CA PRO A 94 18.13 -11.11 7.56
C PRO A 94 19.22 -10.29 6.85
N GLU A 95 18.87 -9.56 5.81
CA GLU A 95 19.83 -8.76 5.03
C GLU A 95 20.31 -7.51 5.79
N CYS A 96 19.47 -6.93 6.67
CA CYS A 96 19.91 -5.86 7.55
C CYS A 96 20.97 -6.39 8.56
N ARG A 97 20.71 -7.54 9.17
CA ARG A 97 21.67 -8.20 10.06
C ARG A 97 22.98 -8.51 9.33
N ALA A 98 22.90 -9.10 8.15
CA ALA A 98 24.08 -9.43 7.33
C ALA A 98 24.90 -8.18 6.98
N MET A 99 24.25 -7.04 6.71
CA MET A 99 24.93 -5.75 6.47
C MET A 99 25.77 -5.33 7.68
N PHE A 100 25.20 -5.37 8.88
CA PHE A 100 25.91 -4.97 10.09
C PHE A 100 27.01 -5.96 10.49
N GLU A 101 26.80 -7.26 10.27
CA GLU A 101 27.85 -8.28 10.44
C GLU A 101 29.01 -8.06 9.47
N TYR A 102 28.72 -7.76 8.21
CA TYR A 102 29.72 -7.41 7.21
C TYR A 102 30.54 -6.18 7.62
N LEU A 103 29.85 -5.09 8.00
CA LEU A 103 30.49 -3.84 8.42
C LEU A 103 31.42 -4.04 9.63
N LYS A 104 30.99 -4.79 10.64
CA LYS A 104 31.81 -5.11 11.82
C LYS A 104 33.03 -5.96 11.47
N ALA A 105 32.87 -6.91 10.55
CA ALA A 105 33.97 -7.79 10.15
C ALA A 105 34.99 -7.11 9.25
N SER A 106 34.54 -6.22 8.36
CA SER A 106 35.37 -5.58 7.34
C SER A 106 35.99 -4.24 7.78
N GLY A 107 35.35 -3.55 8.74
CA GLY A 107 35.70 -2.18 9.11
C GLY A 107 35.43 -1.15 8.00
N LYS A 108 34.67 -1.50 6.97
CA LYS A 108 34.30 -0.63 5.86
C LYS A 108 33.27 0.41 6.25
N ALA A 109 33.09 1.43 5.42
CA ALA A 109 32.12 2.48 5.64
C ALA A 109 30.70 2.03 5.28
N LEU A 110 29.72 2.58 5.99
CA LEU A 110 28.30 2.55 5.63
C LEU A 110 27.91 3.86 4.96
N HIS A 111 27.35 3.77 3.75
CA HIS A 111 26.77 4.89 3.04
C HIS A 111 25.26 4.76 3.01
N LEU A 112 24.56 5.74 3.58
CA LEU A 112 23.10 5.87 3.54
C LEU A 112 22.75 6.91 2.48
N MET A 113 22.04 6.53 1.43
CA MET A 113 21.68 7.46 0.34
C MET A 113 20.21 7.33 -0.03
N GLY A 114 19.60 8.42 -0.47
CA GLY A 114 18.22 8.44 -0.94
C GLY A 114 17.51 9.77 -0.78
N LEU A 115 16.22 9.78 -1.10
CA LEU A 115 15.39 10.98 -0.99
C LEU A 115 15.31 11.46 0.45
N PHE A 116 15.58 12.74 0.64
CA PHE A 116 15.83 13.35 1.94
C PHE A 116 14.67 14.28 2.32
N SER A 117 13.55 13.69 2.74
CA SER A 117 12.34 14.40 3.17
C SER A 117 11.40 13.48 3.95
N ASP A 118 10.34 14.05 4.52
CA ASP A 118 9.24 13.36 5.19
C ASP A 118 8.02 13.13 4.29
N GLY A 119 8.12 13.42 3.00
CA GLY A 119 7.00 13.28 2.04
C GLY A 119 6.42 11.88 1.91
N GLY A 120 7.15 10.84 2.33
CA GLY A 120 6.63 9.47 2.43
C GLY A 120 6.26 8.80 1.11
N VAL A 121 6.68 9.36 -0.04
CA VAL A 121 6.38 8.83 -1.37
C VAL A 121 7.45 7.85 -1.87
N HIS A 122 8.72 8.18 -1.70
CA HIS A 122 9.84 7.36 -2.15
C HIS A 122 10.73 6.88 -1.01
N ALA A 123 10.88 7.69 0.03
CA ALA A 123 11.67 7.42 1.22
C ALA A 123 11.03 8.13 2.42
N SER A 124 11.60 7.94 3.61
CA SER A 124 11.22 8.66 4.82
C SER A 124 12.46 9.11 5.57
N PHE A 125 12.45 10.35 6.03
CA PHE A 125 13.50 10.91 6.87
C PHE A 125 13.66 10.11 8.18
N ASP A 126 12.55 9.63 8.76
CA ASP A 126 12.58 8.81 9.98
C ASP A 126 13.27 7.47 9.77
N HIS A 127 13.17 6.88 8.56
CA HIS A 127 13.91 5.66 8.25
C HIS A 127 15.43 5.92 8.26
N LEU A 128 15.88 7.04 7.66
CA LEU A 128 17.28 7.44 7.68
C LEU A 128 17.78 7.57 9.12
N LEU A 129 17.02 8.28 9.97
CA LEU A 129 17.37 8.45 11.39
C LEU A 129 17.46 7.12 12.13
N ALA A 130 16.51 6.20 11.87
CA ALA A 130 16.52 4.87 12.47
C ALA A 130 17.77 4.06 12.10
N PHE A 131 18.23 4.12 10.83
CA PHE A 131 19.48 3.46 10.41
C PHE A 131 20.72 4.12 10.98
N ILE A 132 20.75 5.45 11.15
CA ILE A 132 21.84 6.16 11.84
C ILE A 132 21.91 5.71 13.30
N ASP A 133 20.78 5.71 14.03
CA ASP A 133 20.74 5.24 15.41
C ASP A 133 21.14 3.76 15.54
N LEU A 134 20.73 2.93 14.60
CA LEU A 134 21.13 1.52 14.57
C LEU A 134 22.63 1.39 14.33
N ALA A 135 23.21 2.12 13.37
CA ALA A 135 24.65 2.11 13.11
C ALA A 135 25.46 2.54 14.33
N ARG A 136 25.01 3.57 15.06
CA ARG A 136 25.62 4.01 16.31
C ARG A 136 25.59 2.91 17.38
N ARG A 137 24.43 2.25 17.57
CA ARG A 137 24.26 1.14 18.55
C ARG A 137 25.12 -0.07 18.20
N GLU A 138 25.25 -0.37 16.92
CA GLU A 138 26.08 -1.47 16.41
C GLU A 138 27.58 -1.13 16.37
N GLY A 139 27.96 0.11 16.71
CA GLY A 139 29.35 0.54 16.82
C GLY A 139 30.06 0.76 15.48
N ILE A 140 29.32 1.10 14.42
CA ILE A 140 29.91 1.37 13.11
C ILE A 140 30.65 2.73 13.14
N GLU A 141 31.92 2.73 12.76
CA GLU A 141 32.78 3.91 12.91
C GLU A 141 32.65 4.93 11.80
N HIS A 142 32.39 4.49 10.59
CA HIS A 142 32.29 5.33 9.39
C HIS A 142 30.91 5.23 8.78
N VAL A 143 30.09 6.25 9.00
CA VAL A 143 28.72 6.33 8.47
C VAL A 143 28.58 7.65 7.70
N TYR A 144 28.25 7.58 6.42
CA TYR A 144 28.14 8.72 5.53
C TYR A 144 26.72 8.82 4.96
N VAL A 145 26.15 10.02 5.01
CA VAL A 145 24.82 10.32 4.48
C VAL A 145 24.92 11.13 3.21
N HIS A 146 24.29 10.66 2.14
CA HIS A 146 24.17 11.32 0.85
C HIS A 146 22.70 11.72 0.64
N ALA A 147 22.39 13.00 0.78
CA ALA A 147 21.00 13.48 0.74
C ALA A 147 20.59 13.86 -0.69
N PHE A 148 19.54 13.20 -1.20
CA PHE A 148 18.87 13.59 -2.44
C PHE A 148 17.72 14.53 -2.08
N MET A 149 17.89 15.83 -2.37
CA MET A 149 16.95 16.88 -1.97
C MET A 149 15.63 16.76 -2.74
N ASP A 150 14.50 16.91 -2.05
CA ASP A 150 13.17 16.65 -2.61
C ASP A 150 12.57 17.85 -3.36
N GLY A 151 11.79 18.67 -2.69
CA GLY A 151 11.13 19.84 -3.26
C GLY A 151 10.03 19.56 -4.29
N ARG A 152 9.60 18.31 -4.43
CA ARG A 152 8.53 17.86 -5.31
C ARG A 152 7.38 17.21 -4.55
N ASP A 153 7.71 16.29 -3.63
CA ASP A 153 6.76 15.61 -2.76
C ASP A 153 6.59 16.40 -1.43
N THR A 154 7.41 17.41 -1.22
CA THR A 154 7.38 18.37 -0.12
C THR A 154 7.53 19.81 -0.65
N ASP A 155 7.41 20.82 0.23
CA ASP A 155 7.63 22.22 -0.14
C ASP A 155 9.00 22.40 -0.81
N PRO A 156 9.09 23.17 -1.90
CA PRO A 156 10.31 23.35 -2.69
C PRO A 156 11.55 23.87 -1.93
N LYS A 157 11.38 24.39 -0.72
CA LYS A 157 12.45 24.91 0.13
C LYS A 157 12.46 24.30 1.54
N SER A 158 11.81 23.17 1.75
CA SER A 158 11.77 22.47 3.04
C SER A 158 13.08 21.77 3.39
N GLY A 159 13.91 21.45 2.40
CA GLY A 159 15.13 20.66 2.56
C GLY A 159 16.16 21.27 3.53
N LEU A 160 16.22 22.60 3.64
CA LEU A 160 17.07 23.26 4.63
C LEU A 160 16.71 22.82 6.06
N GLY A 161 15.42 22.73 6.38
CA GLY A 161 14.94 22.29 7.69
C GLY A 161 15.38 20.85 8.03
N PHE A 162 15.34 19.96 7.03
CA PHE A 162 15.81 18.57 7.19
C PHE A 162 17.33 18.50 7.36
N VAL A 163 18.10 19.30 6.60
CA VAL A 163 19.56 19.40 6.77
C VAL A 163 19.93 19.85 8.19
N GLU A 164 19.30 20.93 8.67
CA GLU A 164 19.52 21.44 10.03
C GLU A 164 19.08 20.45 11.12
N ALA A 165 17.97 19.72 10.89
CA ALA A 165 17.51 18.69 11.81
C ALA A 165 18.52 17.52 11.89
N LEU A 166 19.02 17.07 10.74
CA LEU A 166 20.04 16.03 10.71
C LEU A 166 21.34 16.51 11.36
N GLU A 167 21.85 17.69 11.03
CA GLU A 167 23.09 18.24 11.63
C GLU A 167 22.99 18.35 13.15
N ARG A 168 21.83 18.75 13.69
CA ARG A 168 21.58 18.72 15.16
C ARG A 168 21.70 17.30 15.71
N LYS A 169 21.08 16.31 15.05
CA LYS A 169 21.17 14.90 15.43
C LYS A 169 22.64 14.41 15.40
N LEU A 170 23.37 14.74 14.34
CA LEU A 170 24.77 14.35 14.16
C LEU A 170 25.73 15.03 15.13
N SER A 171 25.32 16.10 15.81
CA SER A 171 26.09 16.76 16.87
C SER A 171 25.91 16.14 18.26
N GLU A 172 25.05 15.14 18.41
CA GLU A 172 24.84 14.45 19.68
C GLU A 172 26.09 13.67 20.10
N PRO A 173 26.38 13.60 21.44
CA PRO A 173 27.54 12.86 21.93
C PRO A 173 27.52 11.38 21.50
N GLY A 174 28.64 10.91 20.95
CA GLY A 174 28.80 9.52 20.51
C GLY A 174 28.25 9.23 19.10
N GLU A 175 27.70 10.22 18.41
CA GLU A 175 27.33 10.08 17.01
C GLU A 175 28.57 10.06 16.11
N ARG A 176 28.56 9.20 15.10
CA ARG A 176 29.69 9.01 14.16
C ARG A 176 29.28 9.23 12.71
N ALA A 177 28.02 9.37 12.45
CA ALA A 177 27.52 9.63 11.12
C ALA A 177 27.82 11.08 10.68
N GLN A 178 27.99 11.28 9.39
CA GLN A 178 28.24 12.58 8.79
C GLN A 178 27.39 12.78 7.54
N LEU A 179 26.74 13.94 7.41
CA LEU A 179 26.18 14.38 6.14
C LEU A 179 27.33 14.85 5.24
N VAL A 180 27.53 14.17 4.11
CA VAL A 180 28.71 14.39 3.27
C VAL A 180 28.42 14.90 1.87
N SER A 181 27.18 14.78 1.39
CA SER A 181 26.80 15.34 0.09
C SER A 181 25.32 15.68 -0.02
N LEU A 182 25.02 16.65 -0.86
CA LEU A 182 23.68 17.08 -1.25
C LEU A 182 23.56 17.14 -2.76
N ILE A 183 22.45 16.69 -3.32
CA ILE A 183 22.10 16.82 -4.73
C ILE A 183 20.58 16.81 -4.90
N GLY A 184 20.03 17.60 -5.80
CA GLY A 184 18.59 17.57 -6.11
C GLY A 184 18.16 16.26 -6.75
N ARG A 185 16.96 15.80 -6.42
CA ARG A 185 16.36 14.58 -6.99
C ARG A 185 16.22 14.63 -8.52
N TYR A 186 16.18 15.81 -9.11
CA TYR A 186 16.19 15.99 -10.57
C TYR A 186 17.37 15.28 -11.23
N TYR A 187 18.50 15.22 -10.55
CA TYR A 187 19.72 14.54 -11.02
C TYR A 187 19.79 13.09 -10.52
N ALA A 188 19.69 12.88 -9.21
CA ALA A 188 19.95 11.57 -8.60
C ALA A 188 18.79 10.55 -8.78
N MET A 189 17.61 11.01 -9.18
CA MET A 189 16.40 10.19 -9.21
C MET A 189 15.67 10.33 -10.55
N ASP A 190 16.39 10.39 -11.66
CA ASP A 190 15.80 10.28 -12.99
C ASP A 190 15.21 8.87 -13.19
N ARG A 191 14.22 8.74 -14.08
CA ARG A 191 13.59 7.47 -14.46
C ARG A 191 13.32 7.37 -15.96
N ASP A 192 13.71 8.40 -16.71
CA ASP A 192 13.38 8.58 -18.13
C ASP A 192 14.65 8.49 -19.00
N LYS A 193 15.74 7.91 -18.44
CA LYS A 193 17.04 7.66 -19.10
C LYS A 193 17.79 8.91 -19.50
N HIS A 194 17.65 9.98 -18.75
CA HIS A 194 18.49 11.17 -18.87
C HIS A 194 19.84 10.90 -18.17
N TRP A 195 20.67 10.09 -18.79
CA TRP A 195 21.91 9.59 -18.19
C TRP A 195 22.88 10.68 -17.78
N GLU A 196 22.83 11.85 -18.44
CA GLU A 196 23.63 13.04 -18.08
C GLU A 196 23.27 13.57 -16.68
N ARG A 197 22.02 13.36 -16.20
CA ARG A 197 21.62 13.73 -14.85
C ARG A 197 22.15 12.72 -13.83
N ILE A 198 21.98 11.44 -14.13
CA ILE A 198 22.50 10.35 -13.28
C ILE A 198 24.04 10.43 -13.16
N GLU A 199 24.72 10.84 -14.23
CA GLU A 199 26.17 11.04 -14.22
C GLU A 199 26.62 12.10 -13.20
N GLU A 200 25.88 13.21 -13.05
CA GLU A 200 26.16 14.22 -12.01
C GLU A 200 26.15 13.59 -10.60
N ALA A 201 25.14 12.76 -10.31
CA ALA A 201 25.04 12.06 -9.03
C ALA A 201 26.13 11.00 -8.86
N TRP A 202 26.40 10.22 -9.89
CA TRP A 202 27.48 9.20 -9.86
C TRP A 202 28.84 9.83 -9.65
N GLN A 203 29.16 10.93 -10.39
CA GLN A 203 30.41 11.66 -10.25
C GLN A 203 30.58 12.25 -8.84
N GLN A 204 29.48 12.74 -8.25
CA GLN A 204 29.48 13.22 -6.86
C GLN A 204 29.82 12.08 -5.89
N LEU A 205 29.09 10.97 -5.98
CA LEU A 205 29.21 9.84 -5.05
C LEU A 205 30.58 9.16 -5.13
N VAL A 206 31.08 8.94 -6.34
CA VAL A 206 32.30 8.13 -6.59
C VAL A 206 33.55 8.99 -6.63
N ASN A 207 33.53 10.13 -7.32
CA ASN A 207 34.69 10.97 -7.56
C ASN A 207 34.72 12.25 -6.71
N GLY A 208 33.72 12.50 -5.88
CA GLY A 208 33.61 13.70 -5.07
C GLY A 208 33.49 14.98 -5.90
N LYS A 209 32.97 14.90 -7.11
CA LYS A 209 32.75 16.08 -7.96
C LYS A 209 31.53 16.87 -7.53
N GLY A 210 31.68 18.16 -7.37
CA GLY A 210 30.62 19.08 -6.98
C GLY A 210 31.17 20.38 -6.43
N THR A 211 30.29 21.22 -5.94
CA THR A 211 30.70 22.43 -5.20
C THR A 211 31.21 22.01 -3.84
N HIS A 212 32.47 22.34 -3.55
CA HIS A 212 33.08 22.05 -2.25
C HIS A 212 32.50 22.91 -1.15
N SER A 213 32.18 22.35 -0.01
CA SER A 213 31.62 23.03 1.13
C SER A 213 32.02 22.38 2.45
N ARG A 214 32.26 23.18 3.48
CA ARG A 214 32.42 22.71 4.87
C ARG A 214 31.12 22.83 5.67
N ASP A 215 30.13 23.57 5.14
CA ASP A 215 28.84 23.83 5.76
C ASP A 215 27.76 23.63 4.70
N LEU A 216 27.12 22.45 4.75
CA LEU A 216 26.10 22.06 3.77
C LEU A 216 24.81 22.85 3.92
N ALA A 217 24.41 23.21 5.13
CA ALA A 217 23.25 24.08 5.37
C ALA A 217 23.45 25.47 4.75
N LYS A 218 24.67 26.03 4.83
CA LYS A 218 25.02 27.30 4.15
C LYS A 218 24.90 27.18 2.63
N SER A 219 25.30 26.02 2.07
CA SER A 219 25.21 25.78 0.63
C SER A 219 23.75 25.73 0.15
N VAL A 220 22.85 25.11 0.93
CA VAL A 220 21.40 25.11 0.64
C VAL A 220 20.84 26.54 0.67
N ARG A 221 21.18 27.34 1.70
CA ARG A 221 20.77 28.75 1.77
C ARG A 221 21.26 29.56 0.57
N ALA A 222 22.49 29.34 0.12
CA ALA A 222 23.04 29.98 -1.06
C ALA A 222 22.28 29.59 -2.35
N SER A 223 21.91 28.31 -2.50
CA SER A 223 21.07 27.86 -3.60
C SER A 223 19.72 28.56 -3.63
N TYR A 224 19.05 28.68 -2.48
CA TYR A 224 17.76 29.38 -2.38
C TYR A 224 17.89 30.88 -2.70
N ALA A 225 18.98 31.52 -2.26
CA ALA A 225 19.27 32.91 -2.59
C ALA A 225 19.50 33.13 -4.09
N ALA A 226 20.02 32.12 -4.79
CA ALA A 226 20.20 32.09 -6.24
C ALA A 226 18.92 31.67 -7.01
N GLY A 227 17.79 31.45 -6.32
CA GLY A 227 16.53 31.02 -6.93
C GLY A 227 16.45 29.52 -7.27
N VAL A 228 17.40 28.71 -6.81
CA VAL A 228 17.43 27.25 -7.02
C VAL A 228 16.82 26.57 -5.82
N THR A 229 15.73 25.83 -6.04
CA THR A 229 15.01 25.05 -5.02
C THR A 229 15.59 23.65 -4.86
N ASP A 230 15.14 22.91 -3.85
CA ASP A 230 15.65 21.58 -3.45
C ASP A 230 15.81 20.63 -4.63
N GLU A 231 14.77 20.47 -5.45
CA GLU A 231 14.74 19.53 -6.57
C GLU A 231 15.93 19.71 -7.55
N PHE A 232 16.42 20.95 -7.69
CA PHE A 232 17.39 21.35 -8.71
C PHE A 232 18.77 21.72 -8.13
N ILE A 233 19.02 21.47 -6.84
CA ILE A 233 20.32 21.71 -6.24
C ILE A 233 21.38 20.88 -6.96
N LYS A 234 22.41 21.58 -7.49
CA LYS A 234 23.58 20.95 -8.11
C LYS A 234 24.40 20.19 -7.07
N PRO A 235 25.26 19.21 -7.48
CA PRO A 235 26.10 18.47 -6.56
C PRO A 235 26.91 19.37 -5.61
N VAL A 236 26.75 19.15 -4.31
CA VAL A 236 27.55 19.78 -3.25
C VAL A 236 28.21 18.68 -2.43
N VAL A 237 29.51 18.75 -2.23
CA VAL A 237 30.26 17.76 -1.47
C VAL A 237 30.92 18.40 -0.25
N LYS A 238 30.86 17.72 0.88
CA LYS A 238 31.56 18.11 2.09
C LYS A 238 33.04 17.86 1.92
N THR A 239 33.87 18.82 2.37
CA THR A 239 35.30 18.71 2.33
C THR A 239 35.94 18.84 3.71
N ASP A 240 37.10 18.23 3.87
CA ASP A 240 37.97 18.39 5.06
C ASP A 240 38.72 19.72 5.05
N GLU A 241 39.61 19.92 6.03
CA GLU A 241 40.42 21.13 6.14
C GLU A 241 41.40 21.32 4.96
N ALA A 242 41.76 20.24 4.28
CA ALA A 242 42.62 20.25 3.11
C ALA A 242 41.84 20.32 1.79
N ASP A 243 40.55 20.65 1.85
CA ASP A 243 39.63 20.73 0.72
C ASP A 243 39.44 19.40 -0.05
N ARG A 244 39.65 18.28 0.62
CA ARG A 244 39.43 16.94 0.03
C ARG A 244 38.03 16.47 0.30
N PRO A 245 37.28 15.90 -0.69
CA PRO A 245 35.97 15.32 -0.48
C PRO A 245 35.96 14.25 0.61
N VAL A 246 34.93 14.29 1.48
CA VAL A 246 34.74 13.32 2.56
C VAL A 246 33.63 12.33 2.15
N GLY A 247 33.83 11.04 2.43
CA GLY A 247 32.82 10.02 2.30
C GLY A 247 32.42 9.69 0.85
N THR A 248 33.41 9.70 -0.08
CA THR A 248 33.18 9.12 -1.43
C THR A 248 33.11 7.60 -1.35
N LEU A 249 32.32 6.98 -2.22
CA LEU A 249 32.19 5.52 -2.31
C LEU A 249 33.53 4.87 -2.68
N GLN A 250 33.95 3.89 -1.90
CA GLN A 250 35.16 3.11 -2.15
C GLN A 250 34.78 1.63 -2.38
N ALA A 251 35.70 0.88 -2.98
CA ALA A 251 35.55 -0.56 -3.14
C ALA A 251 35.29 -1.24 -1.78
N ASP A 252 34.34 -2.16 -1.76
CA ASP A 252 33.91 -2.95 -0.60
C ASP A 252 33.16 -2.14 0.48
N ASP A 253 32.87 -0.85 0.28
CA ASP A 253 31.97 -0.15 1.18
C ASP A 253 30.54 -0.73 1.12
N ALA A 254 29.82 -0.60 2.22
CA ALA A 254 28.41 -0.94 2.26
C ALA A 254 27.56 0.29 1.91
N VAL A 255 26.59 0.09 1.04
CA VAL A 255 25.62 1.12 0.63
C VAL A 255 24.23 0.64 0.96
N LEU A 256 23.45 1.47 1.63
CA LEU A 256 21.99 1.29 1.75
C LEU A 256 21.28 2.43 1.02
N PHE A 257 20.56 2.09 -0.04
CA PHE A 257 19.66 3.01 -0.72
C PHE A 257 18.31 3.00 0.00
N ILE A 258 17.98 4.05 0.76
CA ILE A 258 16.84 4.10 1.68
C ILE A 258 15.48 4.29 1.00
N ASN A 259 15.42 4.45 -0.33
CA ASN A 259 14.16 4.53 -1.05
C ASN A 259 13.44 3.17 -1.00
N PHE A 260 12.16 3.18 -0.57
CA PHE A 260 11.31 1.99 -0.63
C PHE A 260 10.50 1.92 -1.92
N ARG A 261 10.30 3.03 -2.65
CA ARG A 261 9.73 3.05 -4.01
C ARG A 261 10.85 2.98 -5.04
N ASN A 262 10.72 2.05 -5.98
CA ASN A 262 11.80 1.61 -6.85
C ASN A 262 11.98 2.42 -8.14
N ASP A 263 10.92 3.04 -8.70
CA ASP A 263 10.90 3.58 -10.06
C ASP A 263 12.02 4.59 -10.36
N ARG A 264 12.37 5.44 -9.39
CA ARG A 264 13.39 6.48 -9.49
C ARG A 264 14.74 6.11 -8.87
N ALA A 265 14.86 4.91 -8.32
CA ALA A 265 16.13 4.43 -7.75
C ALA A 265 16.88 3.47 -8.69
N ARG A 266 16.22 2.98 -9.74
CA ARG A 266 16.75 1.95 -10.64
C ARG A 266 17.98 2.41 -11.42
N GLU A 267 17.96 3.60 -12.00
CA GLU A 267 19.02 4.06 -12.90
C GLU A 267 20.34 4.24 -12.16
N LEU A 268 20.31 4.96 -11.04
CA LEU A 268 21.52 5.14 -10.21
C LEU A 268 22.04 3.81 -9.65
N THR A 269 21.13 2.92 -9.19
CA THR A 269 21.51 1.58 -8.74
C THR A 269 22.16 0.78 -9.86
N SER A 270 21.60 0.83 -11.08
CA SER A 270 22.15 0.12 -12.24
C SER A 270 23.59 0.52 -12.55
N VAL A 271 23.87 1.81 -12.61
CA VAL A 271 25.23 2.30 -12.94
C VAL A 271 26.23 2.12 -11.80
N LEU A 272 25.77 2.02 -10.56
CA LEU A 272 26.63 1.73 -9.41
C LEU A 272 26.96 0.24 -9.26
N THR A 273 26.08 -0.67 -9.77
CA THR A 273 26.18 -2.09 -9.43
C THR A 273 26.06 -3.08 -10.59
N GLN A 274 25.40 -2.73 -11.70
CA GLN A 274 25.06 -3.73 -12.73
C GLN A 274 25.86 -3.58 -14.02
N ALA A 275 25.81 -2.41 -14.66
CA ALA A 275 26.40 -2.21 -15.98
C ALA A 275 26.96 -0.81 -16.16
N PRO A 276 28.06 -0.66 -16.91
CA PRO A 276 28.59 0.66 -17.24
C PRO A 276 27.62 1.41 -18.17
N GLN A 277 27.57 2.74 -18.00
CA GLN A 277 26.81 3.65 -18.84
C GLN A 277 27.62 4.94 -19.06
N GLY A 278 28.08 5.19 -20.28
CA GLY A 278 28.97 6.32 -20.56
C GLY A 278 30.28 6.24 -19.75
N SER A 279 30.55 7.26 -18.95
CA SER A 279 31.72 7.31 -18.06
C SER A 279 31.48 6.63 -16.69
N MET A 280 30.28 6.21 -16.41
CA MET A 280 29.89 5.57 -15.15
C MET A 280 30.18 4.07 -15.21
N HIS A 281 30.83 3.57 -14.16
CA HIS A 281 31.18 2.15 -14.03
C HIS A 281 30.74 1.60 -12.67
N PRO A 282 30.25 0.36 -12.61
CA PRO A 282 29.96 -0.30 -11.34
C PRO A 282 31.17 -0.40 -10.43
N LEU A 283 30.93 -0.32 -9.13
CA LEU A 283 31.91 -0.55 -8.08
C LEU A 283 31.61 -1.88 -7.36
N PRO A 284 32.61 -2.59 -6.87
CA PRO A 284 32.41 -3.73 -6.00
C PRO A 284 31.93 -3.25 -4.62
N LEU A 285 30.63 -3.12 -4.43
CA LEU A 285 29.98 -2.63 -3.21
C LEU A 285 29.19 -3.74 -2.55
N TRP A 286 29.10 -3.73 -1.22
CA TRP A 286 28.04 -4.43 -0.53
C TRP A 286 26.77 -3.57 -0.62
N PHE A 287 25.95 -3.78 -1.66
CA PHE A 287 24.86 -2.87 -1.99
C PHE A 287 23.50 -3.41 -1.55
N ALA A 288 22.82 -2.66 -0.70
CA ALA A 288 21.48 -2.96 -0.22
C ALA A 288 20.45 -1.95 -0.70
N THR A 289 19.23 -2.43 -0.90
CA THR A 289 18.03 -1.64 -1.18
C THR A 289 16.95 -1.93 -0.14
N MET A 290 16.11 -0.95 0.15
CA MET A 290 15.02 -1.15 1.09
C MET A 290 14.03 -2.20 0.57
N THR A 291 13.68 -2.14 -0.72
CA THR A 291 12.73 -3.04 -1.41
C THR A 291 13.35 -3.53 -2.72
N PRO A 292 12.78 -4.54 -3.40
CA PRO A 292 13.26 -4.96 -4.70
C PRO A 292 13.11 -3.85 -5.74
N TYR A 293 14.21 -3.42 -6.39
CA TYR A 293 14.15 -2.36 -7.40
C TYR A 293 13.92 -2.88 -8.81
N ASP A 294 14.54 -3.99 -9.16
CA ASP A 294 14.35 -4.66 -10.44
C ASP A 294 14.66 -6.15 -10.29
N ALA A 295 13.83 -7.01 -10.89
CA ALA A 295 14.03 -8.46 -10.85
C ALA A 295 15.27 -8.92 -11.65
N ALA A 296 15.74 -8.09 -12.58
CA ALA A 296 16.94 -8.37 -13.38
C ALA A 296 18.25 -8.05 -12.62
N PHE A 297 18.22 -7.26 -11.57
CA PHE A 297 19.41 -6.89 -10.81
C PHE A 297 19.98 -8.08 -10.05
N LYS A 298 21.29 -8.22 -10.07
CA LYS A 298 22.02 -9.32 -9.43
C LYS A 298 22.95 -8.81 -8.36
N GLY A 299 23.17 -9.65 -7.33
CA GLY A 299 24.14 -9.35 -6.27
C GLY A 299 23.71 -8.22 -5.34
N LEU A 300 22.44 -7.84 -5.33
CA LEU A 300 21.89 -6.86 -4.39
C LEU A 300 21.27 -7.56 -3.17
N HIS A 301 21.40 -6.89 -2.04
CA HIS A 301 20.77 -7.28 -0.79
C HIS A 301 19.47 -6.49 -0.62
N VAL A 302 18.35 -7.16 -0.36
CA VAL A 302 17.04 -6.52 -0.24
C VAL A 302 16.55 -6.65 1.20
N LEU A 303 16.47 -5.53 1.93
CA LEU A 303 16.11 -5.55 3.36
C LEU A 303 14.67 -5.99 3.58
N PHE A 304 13.74 -5.46 2.80
CA PHE A 304 12.31 -5.77 2.88
C PHE A 304 11.87 -6.41 1.56
N ALA A 305 12.15 -7.69 1.41
CA ALA A 305 11.69 -8.45 0.26
C ALA A 305 10.15 -8.41 0.15
N LYS A 306 9.63 -8.51 -1.08
CA LYS A 306 8.19 -8.58 -1.30
C LYS A 306 7.64 -9.83 -0.60
N GLU A 307 6.69 -9.64 0.29
CA GLU A 307 5.99 -10.75 0.92
C GLU A 307 4.92 -11.27 -0.04
N ASN A 308 5.02 -12.55 -0.39
CA ASN A 308 3.93 -13.22 -1.09
C ASN A 308 2.78 -13.46 -0.11
N VAL A 309 1.57 -13.22 -0.56
CA VAL A 309 0.39 -13.62 0.19
C VAL A 309 0.24 -15.13 0.05
N VAL A 310 0.71 -15.85 1.05
CA VAL A 310 0.61 -17.31 1.14
C VAL A 310 -0.76 -17.67 1.68
N ASN A 311 -1.37 -18.70 1.10
CA ASN A 311 -2.61 -19.31 1.55
C ASN A 311 -3.80 -18.31 1.69
N PRO A 312 -4.06 -17.44 0.66
CA PRO A 312 -5.28 -16.63 0.67
C PRO A 312 -6.51 -17.53 0.63
N ILE A 313 -7.70 -16.98 0.94
CA ILE A 313 -8.94 -17.78 1.03
C ILE A 313 -9.18 -18.64 -0.22
N GLY A 314 -8.86 -18.15 -1.42
CA GLY A 314 -9.02 -18.91 -2.67
C GLY A 314 -8.13 -20.14 -2.73
N GLU A 315 -6.87 -20.02 -2.34
CA GLU A 315 -5.90 -21.11 -2.27
C GLU A 315 -6.33 -22.13 -1.21
N TYR A 316 -6.71 -21.66 -0.03
CA TYR A 316 -7.10 -22.53 1.08
C TYR A 316 -8.37 -23.33 0.76
N VAL A 317 -9.42 -22.69 0.24
CA VAL A 317 -10.67 -23.34 -0.20
C VAL A 317 -10.37 -24.39 -1.29
N SER A 318 -9.50 -24.06 -2.24
CA SER A 318 -9.04 -24.98 -3.27
C SER A 318 -8.30 -26.20 -2.70
N SER A 319 -7.43 -25.99 -1.70
CA SER A 319 -6.66 -27.08 -1.06
C SER A 319 -7.56 -28.09 -0.34
N LEU A 320 -8.74 -27.66 0.09
CA LEU A 320 -9.76 -28.52 0.68
C LEU A 320 -10.62 -29.28 -0.38
N GLY A 321 -10.33 -29.09 -1.67
CA GLY A 321 -11.09 -29.66 -2.78
C GLY A 321 -12.45 -29.04 -3.01
N LEU A 322 -12.73 -27.89 -2.41
CA LEU A 322 -14.01 -27.16 -2.49
C LEU A 322 -14.10 -26.37 -3.78
N LYS A 323 -15.33 -26.19 -4.28
CA LYS A 323 -15.63 -25.44 -5.49
C LYS A 323 -15.97 -23.98 -5.18
N GLN A 324 -15.37 -23.05 -5.92
CA GLN A 324 -15.54 -21.63 -5.67
C GLN A 324 -15.84 -20.84 -6.95
N LEU A 325 -16.51 -19.69 -6.80
CA LEU A 325 -16.85 -18.77 -7.89
C LEU A 325 -16.42 -17.34 -7.55
N ARG A 326 -15.85 -16.65 -8.53
CA ARG A 326 -15.64 -15.20 -8.54
C ARG A 326 -16.55 -14.57 -9.56
N ILE A 327 -17.28 -13.51 -9.18
CA ILE A 327 -18.17 -12.80 -10.09
C ILE A 327 -18.14 -11.30 -9.84
N ALA A 328 -17.91 -10.52 -10.88
CA ALA A 328 -18.00 -9.07 -10.89
C ALA A 328 -18.13 -8.54 -12.32
N GLU A 329 -18.47 -7.27 -12.45
CA GLU A 329 -18.32 -6.57 -13.72
C GLU A 329 -16.87 -6.10 -13.95
N THR A 330 -16.55 -5.67 -15.20
CA THR A 330 -15.16 -5.39 -15.66
C THR A 330 -14.37 -4.54 -14.68
N GLU A 331 -14.94 -3.45 -14.15
CA GLU A 331 -14.26 -2.51 -13.26
C GLU A 331 -13.76 -3.14 -11.95
N LYS A 332 -14.42 -4.17 -11.48
CA LYS A 332 -14.10 -4.83 -10.21
C LYS A 332 -13.70 -6.31 -10.36
N TYR A 333 -13.54 -6.78 -11.60
CA TYR A 333 -13.16 -8.18 -11.83
C TYR A 333 -11.77 -8.52 -11.27
N ALA A 334 -10.78 -7.65 -11.49
CA ALA A 334 -9.44 -7.85 -10.94
C ALA A 334 -9.45 -7.89 -9.40
N HIS A 335 -10.36 -7.15 -8.75
CA HIS A 335 -10.46 -7.10 -7.30
C HIS A 335 -10.90 -8.43 -6.71
N VAL A 336 -11.92 -9.07 -7.27
CA VAL A 336 -12.38 -10.40 -6.80
C VAL A 336 -11.53 -11.57 -7.31
N THR A 337 -10.59 -11.34 -8.23
CA THR A 337 -9.67 -12.35 -8.78
C THR A 337 -8.25 -12.09 -8.32
N PHE A 338 -7.49 -11.26 -9.02
CA PHE A 338 -6.07 -10.98 -8.78
C PHE A 338 -5.78 -10.55 -7.33
N PHE A 339 -6.45 -9.48 -6.85
CA PHE A 339 -6.18 -8.95 -5.51
C PHE A 339 -6.65 -9.88 -4.41
N LEU A 340 -7.87 -10.43 -4.52
CA LEU A 340 -8.39 -11.40 -3.55
C LEU A 340 -7.54 -12.68 -3.48
N ASN A 341 -6.92 -13.07 -4.59
CA ASN A 341 -6.02 -14.22 -4.68
C ASN A 341 -4.56 -13.89 -4.32
N GLY A 342 -4.32 -12.75 -3.65
CA GLY A 342 -2.99 -12.39 -3.14
C GLY A 342 -2.00 -11.93 -4.22
N GLY A 343 -2.49 -11.41 -5.35
CA GLY A 343 -1.67 -10.96 -6.48
C GLY A 343 -1.39 -12.06 -7.51
N ARG A 344 -2.21 -13.12 -7.53
CA ARG A 344 -2.13 -14.22 -8.50
C ARG A 344 -3.15 -14.04 -9.63
N GLU A 345 -2.68 -14.05 -10.87
CA GLU A 345 -3.54 -13.96 -12.07
C GLU A 345 -4.29 -15.27 -12.35
N ASP A 346 -3.59 -16.40 -12.32
CA ASP A 346 -4.17 -17.69 -12.64
C ASP A 346 -5.18 -18.14 -11.59
N PRO A 347 -6.33 -18.70 -11.99
CA PRO A 347 -7.29 -19.25 -11.05
C PRO A 347 -6.66 -20.41 -10.25
N PHE A 348 -7.13 -20.59 -9.02
CA PHE A 348 -6.84 -21.78 -8.26
C PHE A 348 -7.63 -22.99 -8.80
N ALA A 349 -7.25 -24.21 -8.45
CA ALA A 349 -8.03 -25.38 -8.80
C ALA A 349 -9.47 -25.23 -8.25
N ASN A 350 -10.48 -25.64 -9.02
CA ASN A 350 -11.89 -25.50 -8.69
C ASN A 350 -12.40 -24.04 -8.53
N GLU A 351 -11.70 -23.06 -9.08
CA GLU A 351 -12.11 -21.66 -9.14
C GLU A 351 -12.69 -21.35 -10.51
N ASP A 352 -14.00 -21.16 -10.56
CA ASP A 352 -14.70 -20.63 -11.73
C ASP A 352 -14.80 -19.10 -11.65
N ARG A 353 -14.84 -18.44 -12.80
CA ARG A 353 -14.89 -16.97 -12.90
C ARG A 353 -15.98 -16.54 -13.87
N ILE A 354 -16.80 -15.58 -13.47
CA ILE A 354 -17.82 -14.92 -14.32
C ILE A 354 -17.48 -13.44 -14.41
N LEU A 355 -17.07 -12.99 -15.60
CA LEU A 355 -16.92 -11.59 -15.94
C LEU A 355 -18.17 -11.09 -16.63
N VAL A 356 -18.77 -10.01 -16.14
CA VAL A 356 -19.83 -9.27 -16.81
C VAL A 356 -19.23 -7.97 -17.35
N PRO A 357 -19.37 -7.68 -18.67
CA PRO A 357 -18.85 -6.42 -19.19
C PRO A 357 -19.50 -5.20 -18.56
N SER A 358 -18.73 -4.23 -18.12
CA SER A 358 -19.25 -2.93 -17.70
C SER A 358 -19.80 -2.14 -18.89
N PRO A 359 -20.76 -1.21 -18.67
CA PRO A 359 -21.31 -0.38 -19.74
C PRO A 359 -20.24 0.47 -20.41
N LYS A 360 -20.35 0.61 -21.73
CA LYS A 360 -19.42 1.44 -22.55
C LYS A 360 -19.90 2.90 -22.56
N VAL A 361 -19.83 3.56 -21.42
CA VAL A 361 -20.18 4.99 -21.25
C VAL A 361 -18.92 5.79 -20.87
N ALA A 362 -18.95 7.10 -21.07
CA ALA A 362 -17.81 7.95 -20.75
C ALA A 362 -17.58 8.04 -19.23
N THR A 363 -18.67 8.16 -18.47
CA THR A 363 -18.72 8.19 -17.01
C THR A 363 -19.96 7.46 -16.52
N TYR A 364 -19.91 6.84 -15.34
CA TYR A 364 -20.99 5.96 -14.87
C TYR A 364 -22.21 6.69 -14.30
N ASP A 365 -22.18 8.02 -14.17
CA ASP A 365 -23.39 8.82 -13.92
C ASP A 365 -24.38 8.76 -15.09
N LEU A 366 -23.91 8.45 -16.31
CA LEU A 366 -24.76 8.27 -17.48
C LEU A 366 -25.52 6.93 -17.46
N GLN A 367 -25.02 5.94 -16.72
CA GLN A 367 -25.67 4.63 -16.53
C GLN A 367 -25.38 4.11 -15.10
N PRO A 368 -26.01 4.69 -14.06
CA PRO A 368 -25.68 4.37 -12.66
C PRO A 368 -25.98 2.94 -12.22
N GLU A 369 -26.90 2.26 -12.88
CA GLU A 369 -27.20 0.84 -12.69
C GLU A 369 -26.00 -0.05 -13.09
N MET A 370 -25.12 0.46 -13.93
CA MET A 370 -23.96 -0.27 -14.44
C MET A 370 -24.37 -1.67 -14.95
N SER A 371 -23.65 -2.72 -14.57
CA SER A 371 -24.03 -4.10 -14.90
C SER A 371 -24.54 -4.90 -13.70
N ALA A 372 -24.86 -4.24 -12.58
CA ALA A 372 -25.31 -4.91 -11.37
C ALA A 372 -26.54 -5.83 -11.57
N PRO A 373 -27.58 -5.46 -12.37
CA PRO A 373 -28.70 -6.37 -12.62
C PRO A 373 -28.30 -7.67 -13.32
N GLU A 374 -27.38 -7.62 -14.31
CA GLU A 374 -26.90 -8.82 -14.99
C GLU A 374 -26.02 -9.67 -14.06
N VAL A 375 -25.17 -9.04 -13.26
CA VAL A 375 -24.36 -9.71 -12.22
C VAL A 375 -25.27 -10.44 -11.25
N ALA A 376 -26.32 -9.77 -10.73
CA ALA A 376 -27.29 -10.37 -9.81
C ALA A 376 -28.03 -11.56 -10.43
N GLN A 377 -28.44 -11.45 -11.69
CA GLN A 377 -29.09 -12.53 -12.42
C GLN A 377 -28.21 -13.78 -12.56
N LYS A 378 -26.95 -13.59 -13.03
CA LYS A 378 -26.00 -14.69 -13.20
C LYS A 378 -25.63 -15.34 -11.88
N LEU A 379 -25.43 -14.52 -10.82
CA LEU A 379 -25.15 -15.03 -9.49
C LEU A 379 -26.32 -15.82 -8.91
N SER A 380 -27.56 -15.33 -9.07
CA SER A 380 -28.77 -16.05 -8.62
C SER A 380 -28.88 -17.44 -9.27
N ALA A 381 -28.60 -17.54 -10.57
CA ALA A 381 -28.54 -18.82 -11.26
C ALA A 381 -27.45 -19.74 -10.73
N ALA A 382 -26.25 -19.18 -10.45
CA ALA A 382 -25.13 -19.94 -9.86
C ALA A 382 -25.45 -20.45 -8.45
N LEU A 383 -26.09 -19.64 -7.60
CA LEU A 383 -26.55 -20.03 -6.25
C LEU A 383 -27.55 -21.18 -6.33
N LEU A 384 -28.58 -21.05 -7.17
CA LEU A 384 -29.63 -22.07 -7.35
C LEU A 384 -29.12 -23.37 -7.96
N SER A 385 -27.99 -23.33 -8.71
CA SER A 385 -27.34 -24.55 -9.21
C SER A 385 -26.75 -25.43 -8.10
N GLY A 386 -26.46 -24.83 -6.95
CA GLY A 386 -25.91 -25.51 -5.80
C GLY A 386 -24.48 -26.07 -5.99
N GLN A 387 -23.76 -25.64 -7.04
CA GLN A 387 -22.44 -26.17 -7.41
C GLN A 387 -21.28 -25.67 -6.57
N TYR A 388 -21.40 -24.48 -5.96
CA TYR A 388 -20.31 -23.77 -5.30
C TYR A 388 -20.42 -23.83 -3.78
N ASP A 389 -19.30 -24.04 -3.12
CA ASP A 389 -19.17 -24.02 -1.67
C ASP A 389 -18.82 -22.62 -1.15
N PHE A 390 -18.03 -21.87 -1.93
CA PHE A 390 -17.68 -20.48 -1.66
C PHE A 390 -17.90 -19.61 -2.91
N ILE A 391 -18.52 -18.46 -2.72
CA ILE A 391 -18.71 -17.47 -3.80
C ILE A 391 -18.23 -16.11 -3.30
N CYS A 392 -17.51 -15.35 -4.13
CA CYS A 392 -17.21 -13.95 -3.89
C CYS A 392 -17.78 -13.09 -5.02
N LEU A 393 -18.61 -12.13 -4.64
CA LEU A 393 -19.27 -11.14 -5.50
C LEU A 393 -18.77 -9.74 -5.15
N ASN A 394 -18.60 -8.88 -6.16
CA ASN A 394 -18.47 -7.43 -5.97
C ASN A 394 -19.52 -6.70 -6.83
N PHE A 395 -20.26 -5.76 -6.21
CA PHE A 395 -21.09 -4.75 -6.88
C PHE A 395 -20.32 -3.43 -6.91
N ALA A 396 -20.00 -2.94 -8.10
CA ALA A 396 -19.10 -1.81 -8.35
C ALA A 396 -19.73 -0.42 -8.12
N ASN A 397 -21.04 -0.34 -8.07
CA ASN A 397 -21.80 0.89 -8.28
C ASN A 397 -21.51 2.00 -7.26
N GLY A 398 -21.42 1.68 -5.96
CA GLY A 398 -21.20 2.68 -4.91
C GLY A 398 -19.91 3.44 -5.10
N ASP A 399 -18.85 2.74 -5.49
CA ASP A 399 -17.54 3.32 -5.75
C ASP A 399 -17.49 4.04 -7.12
N MET A 400 -17.79 3.30 -8.19
CA MET A 400 -17.60 3.81 -9.55
C MET A 400 -18.51 5.00 -9.88
N VAL A 401 -19.76 5.01 -9.41
CA VAL A 401 -20.66 6.15 -9.56
C VAL A 401 -20.32 7.24 -8.54
N GLY A 402 -19.87 6.87 -7.33
CA GLY A 402 -19.37 7.80 -6.31
C GLY A 402 -18.27 8.70 -6.84
N HIS A 403 -17.32 8.15 -7.58
CA HIS A 403 -16.23 8.89 -8.21
C HIS A 403 -16.68 9.97 -9.21
N THR A 404 -17.91 9.92 -9.70
CA THR A 404 -18.47 10.95 -10.59
C THR A 404 -18.89 12.22 -9.85
N GLY A 405 -19.19 12.12 -8.55
CA GLY A 405 -19.70 13.22 -7.73
C GLY A 405 -21.13 13.66 -8.10
N VAL A 406 -21.82 12.95 -8.98
CA VAL A 406 -23.19 13.28 -9.42
C VAL A 406 -24.19 12.67 -8.45
N TRP A 407 -24.69 13.47 -7.51
CA TRP A 407 -25.53 13.04 -6.40
C TRP A 407 -26.74 12.16 -6.82
N SER A 408 -27.53 12.60 -7.80
CA SER A 408 -28.71 11.85 -8.26
C SER A 408 -28.36 10.51 -8.90
N ALA A 409 -27.17 10.40 -9.52
CA ALA A 409 -26.68 9.16 -10.07
C ALA A 409 -26.25 8.21 -8.95
N ILE A 410 -25.58 8.71 -7.91
CA ILE A 410 -25.18 7.92 -6.74
C ILE A 410 -26.42 7.35 -6.04
N GLU A 411 -27.47 8.17 -5.78
CA GLU A 411 -28.71 7.67 -5.21
C GLU A 411 -29.36 6.57 -6.08
N LYS A 412 -29.35 6.72 -7.40
CA LYS A 412 -29.87 5.70 -8.32
C LYS A 412 -29.04 4.43 -8.26
N ALA A 413 -27.74 4.54 -8.22
CA ALA A 413 -26.81 3.42 -8.07
C ALA A 413 -27.08 2.63 -6.77
N VAL A 414 -27.23 3.33 -5.65
CA VAL A 414 -27.55 2.75 -4.34
C VAL A 414 -28.86 1.97 -4.37
N ARG A 415 -29.94 2.56 -4.93
CA ARG A 415 -31.24 1.88 -5.07
C ARG A 415 -31.15 0.64 -5.96
N THR A 416 -30.40 0.72 -7.06
CA THR A 416 -30.17 -0.44 -7.95
C THR A 416 -29.47 -1.57 -7.21
N VAL A 417 -28.43 -1.25 -6.41
CA VAL A 417 -27.73 -2.26 -5.61
C VAL A 417 -28.65 -2.87 -4.56
N ASP A 418 -29.50 -2.07 -3.90
CA ASP A 418 -30.49 -2.57 -2.92
C ASP A 418 -31.45 -3.61 -3.54
N ASP A 419 -31.96 -3.32 -4.75
CA ASP A 419 -32.82 -4.27 -5.51
C ASP A 419 -32.03 -5.55 -5.91
N CYS A 420 -30.80 -5.41 -6.36
CA CYS A 420 -29.94 -6.54 -6.71
C CYS A 420 -29.60 -7.40 -5.50
N VAL A 421 -29.29 -6.78 -4.35
CA VAL A 421 -29.04 -7.50 -3.09
C VAL A 421 -30.30 -8.30 -2.68
N LYS A 422 -31.48 -7.73 -2.82
CA LYS A 422 -32.74 -8.45 -2.54
C LYS A 422 -32.83 -9.72 -3.39
N GLN A 423 -32.67 -9.62 -4.70
CA GLN A 423 -32.70 -10.75 -5.61
C GLN A 423 -31.72 -11.85 -5.24
N VAL A 424 -30.47 -11.46 -4.92
CA VAL A 424 -29.39 -12.40 -4.57
C VAL A 424 -29.66 -13.07 -3.21
N ILE A 425 -30.15 -12.34 -2.21
CA ILE A 425 -30.48 -12.89 -0.89
C ILE A 425 -31.62 -13.90 -1.00
N GLU A 426 -32.65 -13.64 -1.80
CA GLU A 426 -33.74 -14.59 -2.04
C GLU A 426 -33.23 -15.90 -2.68
N ALA A 427 -32.33 -15.81 -3.65
CA ALA A 427 -31.65 -16.99 -4.25
C ALA A 427 -30.73 -17.74 -3.27
N ALA A 428 -30.00 -17.02 -2.45
CA ALA A 428 -29.12 -17.60 -1.43
C ALA A 428 -29.89 -18.37 -0.37
N GLN A 429 -31.01 -17.79 0.11
CA GLN A 429 -31.90 -18.45 1.05
C GLN A 429 -32.56 -19.72 0.45
N ALA A 430 -33.00 -19.65 -0.81
CA ALA A 430 -33.58 -20.79 -1.52
C ALA A 430 -32.54 -21.93 -1.73
N SER A 431 -31.26 -21.61 -1.87
CA SER A 431 -30.16 -22.59 -2.01
C SER A 431 -29.55 -23.05 -0.70
N GLY A 432 -29.96 -22.50 0.45
CA GLY A 432 -29.39 -22.78 1.77
C GLY A 432 -27.97 -22.26 1.94
N THR A 433 -27.64 -21.14 1.28
CA THR A 433 -26.33 -20.48 1.32
C THR A 433 -26.37 -19.33 2.34
N ASP A 434 -25.44 -19.32 3.29
CA ASP A 434 -25.25 -18.20 4.21
C ASP A 434 -24.57 -17.04 3.46
N VAL A 435 -24.87 -15.80 3.86
CA VAL A 435 -24.31 -14.62 3.19
C VAL A 435 -23.60 -13.71 4.20
N VAL A 436 -22.41 -13.27 3.84
CA VAL A 436 -21.66 -12.20 4.51
C VAL A 436 -21.66 -11.00 3.57
N ILE A 437 -22.32 -9.91 3.97
CA ILE A 437 -22.33 -8.64 3.23
C ILE A 437 -21.35 -7.70 3.89
N ILE A 438 -20.43 -7.13 3.10
CA ILE A 438 -19.46 -6.12 3.54
C ILE A 438 -19.32 -5.04 2.48
N ALA A 439 -18.53 -4.01 2.79
CA ALA A 439 -17.85 -3.19 1.80
C ALA A 439 -16.34 -3.21 2.05
N ASP A 440 -15.56 -2.77 1.10
CA ASP A 440 -14.09 -2.74 1.16
C ASP A 440 -13.55 -1.36 1.57
N HIS A 441 -14.30 -0.30 1.31
CA HIS A 441 -14.07 1.08 1.77
C HIS A 441 -15.36 1.90 1.60
N GLY A 442 -15.38 3.14 2.10
CA GLY A 442 -16.45 4.09 1.85
C GLY A 442 -16.15 5.01 0.66
N ASN A 443 -17.20 5.48 0.00
CA ASN A 443 -17.19 6.48 -1.06
C ASN A 443 -18.56 7.19 -1.13
N ALA A 444 -19.63 6.46 -1.47
CA ALA A 444 -20.99 7.00 -1.63
C ALA A 444 -21.60 7.54 -0.32
N ASP A 445 -21.06 7.15 0.82
CA ASP A 445 -21.41 7.65 2.16
C ASP A 445 -20.88 9.07 2.44
N HIS A 446 -20.02 9.61 1.56
CA HIS A 446 -19.45 10.95 1.70
C HIS A 446 -19.28 11.63 0.33
N ALA A 447 -20.38 11.82 -0.39
CA ALA A 447 -20.41 12.31 -1.77
C ALA A 447 -20.37 13.86 -1.89
N ARG A 448 -20.31 14.61 -0.79
CA ARG A 448 -20.22 16.08 -0.76
C ARG A 448 -19.21 16.58 0.25
N ASN A 449 -18.48 17.62 -0.12
CA ASN A 449 -17.64 18.40 0.78
C ASN A 449 -18.46 19.32 1.68
N ALA A 450 -17.86 19.87 2.73
CA ALA A 450 -18.51 20.79 3.66
C ALA A 450 -19.05 22.07 3.00
N ASP A 451 -18.48 22.48 1.87
CA ASP A 451 -18.92 23.63 1.07
C ASP A 451 -20.06 23.28 0.07
N GLY A 452 -20.51 22.01 0.08
CA GLY A 452 -21.53 21.49 -0.83
C GLY A 452 -21.03 21.08 -2.21
N SER A 453 -19.76 21.25 -2.52
CA SER A 453 -19.16 20.75 -3.76
C SER A 453 -19.11 19.23 -3.78
N PRO A 454 -19.11 18.58 -4.97
CA PRO A 454 -18.95 17.13 -5.07
C PRO A 454 -17.65 16.64 -4.42
N ASN A 455 -17.74 15.59 -3.61
CA ASN A 455 -16.58 14.80 -3.20
C ASN A 455 -16.52 13.54 -4.07
N THR A 456 -15.37 13.28 -4.65
CA THR A 456 -15.12 12.09 -5.50
C THR A 456 -14.08 11.16 -4.90
N ALA A 457 -13.56 11.48 -3.72
CA ALA A 457 -12.59 10.65 -2.99
C ALA A 457 -13.29 9.63 -2.09
N HIS A 458 -12.55 8.60 -1.69
CA HIS A 458 -13.03 7.66 -0.67
C HIS A 458 -13.21 8.35 0.68
N SER A 459 -13.91 7.70 1.60
CA SER A 459 -14.12 8.20 2.96
C SER A 459 -13.25 7.45 3.99
N LEU A 460 -13.13 8.04 5.18
CA LEU A 460 -12.55 7.37 6.36
C LEU A 460 -13.62 6.73 7.25
N ASN A 461 -14.87 6.67 6.77
CA ASN A 461 -15.95 6.06 7.51
C ASN A 461 -15.78 4.54 7.58
N PRO A 462 -16.26 3.87 8.63
CA PRO A 462 -16.33 2.42 8.66
C PRO A 462 -17.31 1.90 7.61
N VAL A 463 -17.24 0.60 7.36
CA VAL A 463 -18.17 -0.09 6.45
C VAL A 463 -18.97 -1.15 7.18
N PRO A 464 -20.14 -1.57 6.68
CA PRO A 464 -20.96 -2.58 7.33
C PRO A 464 -20.37 -3.99 7.18
N ILE A 465 -20.65 -4.85 8.17
CA ILE A 465 -20.64 -6.30 8.06
C ILE A 465 -22.00 -6.81 8.54
N ILE A 466 -22.74 -7.53 7.68
CA ILE A 466 -24.04 -8.13 7.99
C ILE A 466 -23.94 -9.63 7.68
N VAL A 467 -24.28 -10.49 8.65
CA VAL A 467 -24.25 -11.95 8.47
C VAL A 467 -25.66 -12.51 8.37
N VAL A 468 -26.10 -12.76 7.15
CA VAL A 468 -27.42 -13.34 6.86
C VAL A 468 -27.30 -14.86 6.95
N SER A 469 -27.45 -15.37 8.18
CA SER A 469 -27.41 -16.79 8.51
C SER A 469 -28.34 -17.09 9.69
N PRO A 470 -29.15 -18.16 9.64
CA PRO A 470 -29.96 -18.58 10.80
C PRO A 470 -29.06 -19.07 11.96
N ARG A 471 -27.81 -19.42 11.69
CA ARG A 471 -26.83 -19.92 12.66
C ARG A 471 -26.08 -18.82 13.39
N ALA A 472 -26.05 -17.61 12.83
CA ALA A 472 -25.35 -16.50 13.46
C ALA A 472 -26.10 -16.04 14.72
N LYS A 473 -25.36 -15.91 15.84
CA LYS A 473 -25.85 -15.38 17.11
C LYS A 473 -25.51 -13.91 17.28
N ALA A 474 -24.27 -13.56 17.00
CA ALA A 474 -23.74 -12.21 17.06
C ALA A 474 -22.62 -11.99 16.05
N VAL A 475 -22.35 -10.72 15.73
CA VAL A 475 -21.21 -10.28 14.91
C VAL A 475 -20.55 -9.11 15.65
N HIS A 476 -19.22 -9.05 15.60
CA HIS A 476 -18.41 -8.03 16.28
C HIS A 476 -17.72 -7.10 15.29
N ASN A 477 -17.39 -5.90 15.77
CA ASN A 477 -16.57 -4.95 15.01
C ASN A 477 -15.18 -5.52 14.73
N GLY A 478 -14.63 -5.18 13.56
CA GLY A 478 -13.31 -5.67 13.16
C GLY A 478 -12.67 -4.86 12.05
N VAL A 479 -11.85 -5.56 11.26
CA VAL A 479 -11.14 -5.03 10.10
C VAL A 479 -11.31 -5.98 8.90
N LEU A 480 -10.93 -5.56 7.70
CA LEU A 480 -11.08 -6.39 6.50
C LEU A 480 -10.31 -7.73 6.56
N ALA A 481 -9.22 -7.77 7.29
CA ALA A 481 -8.46 -9.01 7.54
C ALA A 481 -9.24 -10.10 8.30
N ASP A 482 -10.31 -9.73 8.99
CA ASP A 482 -11.14 -10.65 9.77
C ASP A 482 -12.24 -11.32 8.92
N VAL A 483 -12.42 -10.88 7.67
CA VAL A 483 -13.51 -11.34 6.80
C VAL A 483 -13.30 -12.80 6.36
N ALA A 484 -12.11 -13.16 5.83
CA ALA A 484 -11.85 -14.55 5.44
C ALA A 484 -11.99 -15.54 6.62
N PRO A 485 -11.41 -15.27 7.81
CA PRO A 485 -11.66 -16.09 9.00
C PRO A 485 -13.15 -16.23 9.35
N THR A 486 -13.94 -15.16 9.20
CA THR A 486 -15.38 -15.18 9.44
C THR A 486 -16.11 -16.07 8.43
N VAL A 487 -15.78 -15.96 7.14
CA VAL A 487 -16.33 -16.81 6.08
C VAL A 487 -16.00 -18.29 6.33
N LEU A 488 -14.74 -18.61 6.62
CA LEU A 488 -14.31 -19.98 6.90
C LEU A 488 -15.01 -20.57 8.13
N THR A 489 -15.22 -19.78 9.18
CA THR A 489 -15.96 -20.18 10.37
C THR A 489 -17.42 -20.52 10.03
N LEU A 490 -18.09 -19.70 9.20
CA LEU A 490 -19.43 -20.00 8.69
C LEU A 490 -19.46 -21.25 7.82
N MET A 491 -18.42 -21.50 7.00
CA MET A 491 -18.29 -22.72 6.21
C MET A 491 -18.10 -23.98 7.09
N GLY A 492 -17.69 -23.80 8.34
CA GLY A 492 -17.38 -24.89 9.26
C GLY A 492 -16.04 -25.56 8.94
N VAL A 493 -15.07 -24.79 8.42
CA VAL A 493 -13.68 -25.24 8.16
C VAL A 493 -12.71 -24.50 9.07
N PRO A 494 -11.57 -25.10 9.45
CA PRO A 494 -10.55 -24.45 10.25
C PRO A 494 -10.01 -23.20 9.57
N VAL A 495 -9.62 -22.18 10.36
CA VAL A 495 -8.87 -21.02 9.86
C VAL A 495 -7.39 -21.39 9.81
N PRO A 496 -6.70 -21.26 8.67
CA PRO A 496 -5.29 -21.60 8.56
C PRO A 496 -4.40 -20.63 9.35
N PRO A 497 -3.23 -21.07 9.85
CA PRO A 497 -2.39 -20.26 10.74
C PRO A 497 -1.80 -19.01 10.08
N GLU A 498 -1.73 -18.95 8.76
CA GLU A 498 -1.30 -17.77 8.00
C GLU A 498 -2.30 -16.61 8.08
N MET A 499 -3.57 -16.92 8.35
CA MET A 499 -4.61 -15.92 8.57
C MET A 499 -4.58 -15.48 10.04
N THR A 500 -4.06 -14.28 10.30
CA THR A 500 -3.97 -13.70 11.65
C THR A 500 -5.21 -12.91 12.06
N GLY A 501 -6.14 -12.70 11.13
CA GLY A 501 -7.47 -12.12 11.41
C GLY A 501 -8.29 -13.05 12.31
N LYS A 502 -9.31 -12.48 12.95
CA LYS A 502 -10.16 -13.20 13.90
C LYS A 502 -11.57 -13.36 13.33
N PRO A 503 -12.21 -14.53 13.49
CA PRO A 503 -13.63 -14.65 13.17
C PRO A 503 -14.46 -13.63 13.96
N LEU A 504 -15.31 -12.89 13.26
CA LEU A 504 -16.18 -11.88 13.89
C LEU A 504 -17.56 -12.44 14.25
N VAL A 505 -17.92 -13.62 13.75
CA VAL A 505 -19.21 -14.25 13.98
C VAL A 505 -19.19 -15.20 15.17
N GLU A 506 -20.17 -15.06 16.05
CA GLU A 506 -20.52 -16.09 17.03
C GLU A 506 -21.65 -16.95 16.47
N LEU A 507 -21.48 -18.27 16.47
CA LEU A 507 -22.52 -19.21 16.05
C LEU A 507 -23.40 -19.62 17.24
N LYS A 508 -24.66 -19.93 16.96
CA LYS A 508 -25.56 -20.56 17.93
C LYS A 508 -25.04 -21.97 18.24
N ALA A 509 -25.20 -22.39 19.50
CA ALA A 509 -24.82 -23.73 19.95
C ALA A 509 -25.69 -24.82 19.27
#